data_0dffaff22948b9f4b13ed07c34b7fb9c
#
_entry.id   0dffaff22948b9f4b13ed07c34b7fb9c
#
_cell.length_a   1.000
_cell.length_b   1.000
_cell.length_c   1.000
_cell.angle_alpha   90.00
_cell.angle_beta   90.00
_cell.angle_gamma   90.00
#
_symmetry.space_group_name_H-M   'P 1'
#
loop_
_entity.id
_entity.type
_entity.pdbx_description
1 polymer ?
#
loop_
_entity_poly.entity_id
_entity_poly.type
_entity_poly.pdbx_seq_one_letter_code
_entity_poly.pdbx_strand_id
1 'polypeptide(L)'
;MQTTIKSPISFSGKGLHSGAPAKLTIRPAGAEHGIWFVRTDVLDGDNLIPARWDVVNRSPLCTKIENAAGVEISTVEHVMAALAGCGVHNALVEIDGPEVPIVDGSAVPFVRGIMQRGLQVLNAPVRAFEVMQTVTVTEGGATAILEPADTMHIDFHIDFDDAAIGQQSKSLRMDNGSFARELCDSRTFCRLADVEMMKANGLGLGGTPGENAVVFDGDKILCPGGLRHSDEPVRHKMLDALGDLALAGAPIIGRYTGVRAGHSLTNTLLRRAFATPGAIRMVVCDAGMAQKLPGYGLVWDEIPQVA
;
A
#
# COMPACT_ATOMS: atom_id res chain seq x y z
N MET A 1 -16.42 -12.25 8.35
CA MET A 1 -15.50 -12.69 9.43
C MET A 1 -14.10 -12.22 9.09
N GLN A 2 -13.28 -11.87 10.10
CA GLN A 2 -11.87 -11.52 9.92
C GLN A 2 -11.08 -12.71 9.38
N THR A 3 -9.92 -12.42 8.79
CA THR A 3 -9.03 -13.41 8.19
C THR A 3 -7.58 -13.15 8.57
N THR A 4 -6.78 -14.20 8.49
CA THR A 4 -5.32 -14.19 8.53
C THR A 4 -4.80 -15.16 7.46
N ILE A 5 -3.49 -15.22 7.22
CA ILE A 5 -2.88 -16.25 6.36
C ILE A 5 -2.85 -17.60 7.09
N LYS A 6 -2.94 -18.72 6.35
CA LYS A 6 -2.93 -20.08 6.98
C LYS A 6 -1.57 -20.48 7.53
N SER A 7 -0.49 -20.04 6.90
CA SER A 7 0.88 -20.39 7.31
C SER A 7 1.86 -19.29 6.90
N PRO A 8 3.03 -19.19 7.57
CA PRO A 8 4.01 -18.17 7.27
C PRO A 8 4.51 -18.18 5.84
N ILE A 9 4.82 -16.99 5.30
CA ILE A 9 5.51 -16.83 4.03
C ILE A 9 6.59 -15.77 4.14
N SER A 10 7.75 -16.04 3.50
CA SER A 10 8.90 -15.13 3.50
C SER A 10 9.19 -14.61 2.10
N PHE A 11 9.66 -13.36 2.07
CA PHE A 11 10.14 -12.66 0.89
C PHE A 11 11.53 -12.13 1.18
N SER A 12 12.45 -12.25 0.22
CA SER A 12 13.81 -11.74 0.35
C SER A 12 14.11 -10.84 -0.85
N GLY A 13 14.84 -9.77 -0.60
CA GLY A 13 15.23 -8.81 -1.61
C GLY A 13 16.10 -7.73 -1.02
N LYS A 14 16.05 -6.55 -1.60
CA LYS A 14 16.73 -5.34 -1.13
C LYS A 14 15.71 -4.21 -0.96
N GLY A 15 15.97 -3.29 -0.05
CA GLY A 15 15.19 -2.06 0.08
C GLY A 15 15.36 -1.19 -1.17
N LEU A 16 14.30 -0.50 -1.60
CA LEU A 16 14.35 0.40 -2.76
C LEU A 16 15.27 1.59 -2.51
N HIS A 17 15.16 2.18 -1.32
CA HIS A 17 15.93 3.39 -0.97
C HIS A 17 17.27 3.07 -0.37
N SER A 18 17.34 2.17 0.58
CA SER A 18 18.59 1.79 1.27
C SER A 18 19.54 0.94 0.43
N GLY A 19 18.99 0.14 -0.50
CA GLY A 19 19.76 -0.90 -1.22
C GLY A 19 20.20 -2.06 -0.32
N ALA A 20 19.91 -2.02 0.96
CA ALA A 20 20.29 -3.05 1.91
C ALA A 20 19.46 -4.33 1.71
N PRO A 21 20.04 -5.51 1.89
CA PRO A 21 19.27 -6.76 1.87
C PRO A 21 18.25 -6.76 3.01
N ALA A 22 17.08 -7.29 2.74
CA ALA A 22 16.01 -7.45 3.72
C ALA A 22 15.25 -8.75 3.48
N LYS A 23 14.86 -9.39 4.59
CA LYS A 23 13.95 -10.53 4.59
C LYS A 23 12.72 -10.18 5.43
N LEU A 24 11.57 -10.29 4.79
CA LEU A 24 10.27 -10.06 5.40
C LEU A 24 9.52 -11.39 5.51
N THR A 25 8.89 -11.66 6.65
CA THR A 25 8.05 -12.85 6.85
C THR A 25 6.69 -12.43 7.38
N ILE A 26 5.63 -12.70 6.61
CA ILE A 26 4.26 -12.52 7.08
C ILE A 26 3.86 -13.79 7.85
N ARG A 27 3.37 -13.63 9.08
CA ARG A 27 2.89 -14.71 9.95
C ARG A 27 1.40 -14.59 10.23
N PRO A 28 0.71 -15.71 10.46
CA PRO A 28 -0.66 -15.69 10.98
C PRO A 28 -0.73 -14.96 12.31
N ALA A 29 -1.84 -14.26 12.54
CA ALA A 29 -2.18 -13.66 13.83
C ALA A 29 -3.62 -13.96 14.22
N GLY A 30 -3.92 -13.86 15.52
CA GLY A 30 -5.26 -14.11 16.06
C GLY A 30 -6.26 -13.03 15.65
N ALA A 31 -7.53 -13.28 15.94
CA ALA A 31 -8.59 -12.30 15.74
C ALA A 31 -8.33 -11.01 16.56
N GLU A 32 -8.70 -9.87 16.01
CA GLU A 32 -8.55 -8.54 16.62
C GLU A 32 -7.08 -8.10 16.84
N HIS A 33 -6.11 -8.84 16.28
CA HIS A 33 -4.69 -8.49 16.37
C HIS A 33 -4.36 -7.25 15.52
N GLY A 34 -5.00 -7.11 14.36
CA GLY A 34 -4.61 -6.11 13.35
C GLY A 34 -3.31 -6.50 12.64
N ILE A 35 -2.70 -5.50 11.98
CA ILE A 35 -1.40 -5.67 11.33
C ILE A 35 -0.31 -5.02 12.18
N TRP A 36 0.72 -5.79 12.51
CA TRP A 36 1.88 -5.32 13.27
C TRP A 36 3.16 -5.71 12.56
N PHE A 37 4.15 -4.84 12.65
CA PHE A 37 5.52 -5.11 12.21
C PHE A 37 6.44 -5.36 13.40
N VAL A 38 7.44 -6.22 13.18
CA VAL A 38 8.50 -6.54 14.16
C VAL A 38 9.85 -6.42 13.49
N ARG A 39 10.73 -5.56 14.03
CA ARG A 39 12.14 -5.46 13.63
C ARG A 39 12.93 -6.55 14.35
N THR A 40 13.20 -7.68 13.67
CA THR A 40 13.88 -8.83 14.28
C THR A 40 15.39 -8.63 14.50
N ASP A 41 15.96 -7.63 13.85
CA ASP A 41 17.36 -7.19 14.02
C ASP A 41 17.54 -6.21 15.19
N VAL A 42 16.46 -5.68 15.76
CA VAL A 42 16.48 -4.85 16.98
C VAL A 42 16.30 -5.77 18.18
N LEU A 43 17.39 -6.07 18.86
CA LEU A 43 17.41 -7.05 19.96
C LEU A 43 17.11 -6.42 21.32
N ASP A 44 17.40 -5.13 21.48
CA ASP A 44 17.19 -4.39 22.71
C ASP A 44 16.11 -3.33 22.55
N GLY A 45 15.11 -3.33 23.44
CA GLY A 45 14.03 -2.35 23.44
C GLY A 45 12.77 -2.79 22.70
N ASP A 46 11.87 -1.82 22.46
CA ASP A 46 10.59 -2.04 21.78
C ASP A 46 10.81 -2.10 20.26
N ASN A 47 10.66 -3.27 19.68
CA ASN A 47 10.81 -3.52 18.24
C ASN A 47 9.48 -3.72 17.51
N LEU A 48 8.34 -3.51 18.19
CA LEU A 48 6.99 -3.63 17.66
C LEU A 48 6.49 -2.29 17.12
N ILE A 49 5.90 -2.29 15.93
CA ILE A 49 5.36 -1.09 15.29
C ILE A 49 3.97 -1.44 14.75
N PRO A 50 2.88 -0.80 15.23
CA PRO A 50 1.55 -1.02 14.65
C PRO A 50 1.48 -0.42 13.23
N ALA A 51 0.83 -1.12 12.32
CA ALA A 51 0.53 -0.56 11.00
C ALA A 51 -0.65 0.42 11.10
N ARG A 52 -0.39 1.62 11.59
CA ARG A 52 -1.41 2.64 11.87
C ARG A 52 -1.02 4.02 11.38
N TRP A 53 -2.03 4.81 11.02
CA TRP A 53 -1.88 6.16 10.48
C TRP A 53 -1.18 7.14 11.46
N ASP A 54 -1.36 6.96 12.78
CA ASP A 54 -0.83 7.87 13.82
C ASP A 54 0.68 7.69 14.10
N VAL A 55 1.25 6.55 13.69
CA VAL A 55 2.69 6.25 13.78
C VAL A 55 3.43 6.44 12.44
N VAL A 56 2.74 6.95 11.42
CA VAL A 56 3.40 7.31 10.14
C VAL A 56 4.27 8.54 10.34
N ASN A 57 5.53 8.43 9.99
CA ASN A 57 6.47 9.54 9.94
C ASN A 57 6.58 10.11 8.52
N ARG A 58 6.73 11.44 8.38
CA ARG A 58 6.83 12.07 7.07
C ARG A 58 8.07 11.57 6.33
N SER A 59 7.84 11.05 5.13
CA SER A 59 8.88 10.69 4.18
C SER A 59 8.47 11.19 2.78
N PRO A 60 9.39 11.73 1.97
CA PRO A 60 9.04 12.29 0.68
C PRO A 60 8.69 11.24 -0.38
N LEU A 61 9.21 10.02 -0.28
CA LEU A 61 9.19 9.04 -1.39
C LEU A 61 8.53 7.70 -1.05
N CYS A 62 8.25 7.43 0.22
CA CYS A 62 7.63 6.17 0.65
C CYS A 62 6.85 6.37 1.95
N THR A 63 6.09 5.41 2.34
CA THR A 63 5.43 5.41 3.66
C THR A 63 6.33 4.75 4.68
N LYS A 64 6.62 5.51 5.75
CA LYS A 64 7.44 5.10 6.88
C LYS A 64 6.62 5.11 8.17
N ILE A 65 6.70 4.03 8.94
CA ILE A 65 6.10 3.91 10.26
C ILE A 65 7.20 3.83 11.32
N GLU A 66 6.96 4.42 12.49
CA GLU A 66 7.93 4.52 13.57
C GLU A 66 7.24 4.39 14.93
N ASN A 67 7.78 3.60 15.85
CA ASN A 67 7.26 3.50 17.20
C ASN A 67 7.87 4.58 18.13
N ALA A 68 7.39 4.64 19.36
CA ALA A 68 7.85 5.61 20.36
C ALA A 68 9.33 5.44 20.78
N ALA A 69 9.94 4.28 20.51
CA ALA A 69 11.34 4.01 20.76
C ALA A 69 12.27 4.44 19.60
N GLY A 70 11.70 5.01 18.52
CA GLY A 70 12.46 5.43 17.33
C GLY A 70 12.82 4.27 16.39
N VAL A 71 12.20 3.12 16.57
CA VAL A 71 12.36 2.00 15.63
C VAL A 71 11.44 2.21 14.46
N GLU A 72 12.01 2.22 13.24
CA GLU A 72 11.30 2.56 12.02
C GLU A 72 11.34 1.45 10.96
N ILE A 73 10.32 1.44 10.08
CA ILE A 73 10.28 0.63 8.86
C ILE A 73 9.73 1.52 7.74
N SER A 74 10.42 1.53 6.60
CA SER A 74 10.05 2.28 5.40
C SER A 74 9.51 1.37 4.28
N THR A 75 8.87 2.00 3.28
CA THR A 75 8.33 1.35 2.08
C THR A 75 7.28 0.27 2.42
N VAL A 76 6.39 0.57 3.38
CA VAL A 76 5.37 -0.38 3.84
C VAL A 76 4.15 -0.44 2.93
N GLU A 77 3.95 0.53 2.04
CA GLU A 77 2.77 0.71 1.19
C GLU A 77 2.44 -0.51 0.33
N HIS A 78 3.43 -1.14 -0.30
CA HIS A 78 3.18 -2.27 -1.20
C HIS A 78 2.70 -3.53 -0.46
N VAL A 79 3.34 -3.87 0.67
CA VAL A 79 2.89 -5.02 1.48
C VAL A 79 1.56 -4.73 2.16
N MET A 80 1.31 -3.48 2.59
CA MET A 80 0.01 -3.08 3.14
C MET A 80 -1.09 -3.14 2.08
N ALA A 81 -0.82 -2.71 0.84
CA ALA A 81 -1.75 -2.86 -0.28
C ALA A 81 -2.06 -4.34 -0.57
N ALA A 82 -1.04 -5.21 -0.54
CA ALA A 82 -1.23 -6.64 -0.73
C ALA A 82 -2.08 -7.27 0.37
N LEU A 83 -1.82 -6.94 1.65
CA LEU A 83 -2.61 -7.42 2.79
C LEU A 83 -4.07 -6.97 2.68
N ALA A 84 -4.30 -5.66 2.43
CA ALA A 84 -5.65 -5.12 2.27
C ALA A 84 -6.36 -5.72 1.05
N GLY A 85 -5.69 -5.75 -0.10
CA GLY A 85 -6.23 -6.26 -1.36
C GLY A 85 -6.50 -7.77 -1.36
N CYS A 86 -5.84 -8.54 -0.48
CA CYS A 86 -6.13 -9.94 -0.22
C CYS A 86 -7.14 -10.16 0.91
N GLY A 87 -7.60 -9.09 1.58
CA GLY A 87 -8.53 -9.20 2.71
C GLY A 87 -7.90 -9.81 3.95
N VAL A 88 -6.59 -9.62 4.19
CA VAL A 88 -5.91 -10.03 5.42
C VAL A 88 -6.10 -8.96 6.48
N HIS A 89 -6.83 -9.27 7.53
CA HIS A 89 -7.16 -8.35 8.62
C HIS A 89 -6.17 -8.43 9.77
N ASN A 90 -5.52 -9.58 9.94
CA ASN A 90 -4.62 -9.84 11.07
C ASN A 90 -3.34 -10.52 10.59
N ALA A 91 -2.20 -9.95 10.86
CA ALA A 91 -0.88 -10.52 10.56
C ALA A 91 0.21 -9.92 11.45
N LEU A 92 1.24 -10.71 11.72
CA LEU A 92 2.52 -10.25 12.24
C LEU A 92 3.54 -10.27 11.11
N VAL A 93 4.12 -9.12 10.80
CA VAL A 93 5.10 -8.94 9.73
C VAL A 93 6.49 -8.77 10.34
N GLU A 94 7.29 -9.83 10.32
CA GLU A 94 8.67 -9.80 10.80
C GLU A 94 9.59 -9.30 9.69
N ILE A 95 10.54 -8.43 10.02
CA ILE A 95 11.55 -7.93 9.08
C ILE A 95 12.90 -7.76 9.78
N ASP A 96 13.99 -8.13 9.10
CA ASP A 96 15.36 -8.07 9.61
C ASP A 96 16.14 -6.81 9.18
N GLY A 97 15.40 -5.75 8.81
CA GLY A 97 15.99 -4.48 8.39
C GLY A 97 15.00 -3.32 8.41
N PRO A 98 15.46 -2.09 8.17
CA PRO A 98 14.64 -0.88 8.28
C PRO A 98 13.74 -0.62 7.08
N GLU A 99 13.77 -1.46 6.05
CA GLU A 99 13.00 -1.24 4.82
C GLU A 99 12.43 -2.53 4.26
N VAL A 100 11.15 -2.51 3.86
CA VAL A 100 10.49 -3.64 3.19
C VAL A 100 11.19 -3.93 1.86
N PRO A 101 11.49 -5.22 1.54
CA PRO A 101 12.10 -5.55 0.26
C PRO A 101 11.19 -5.16 -0.90
N ILE A 102 11.76 -4.45 -1.88
CA ILE A 102 10.98 -3.93 -3.03
C ILE A 102 10.55 -5.03 -4.00
N VAL A 103 11.20 -6.16 -3.99
CA VAL A 103 10.98 -7.32 -4.84
C VAL A 103 11.02 -6.92 -6.33
N ASP A 104 9.90 -6.96 -7.05
CA ASP A 104 9.78 -6.57 -8.46
C ASP A 104 9.25 -5.13 -8.65
N GLY A 105 9.09 -4.38 -7.57
CA GLY A 105 8.58 -3.02 -7.58
C GLY A 105 7.06 -2.90 -7.51
N SER A 106 6.34 -4.02 -7.48
CA SER A 106 4.88 -4.08 -7.38
C SER A 106 4.41 -4.83 -6.12
N ALA A 107 3.11 -4.98 -5.93
CA ALA A 107 2.55 -5.78 -4.84
C ALA A 107 2.31 -7.26 -5.22
N VAL A 108 2.44 -7.61 -6.51
CA VAL A 108 2.06 -8.95 -6.99
C VAL A 108 2.82 -10.09 -6.35
N PRO A 109 4.14 -10.00 -6.01
CA PRO A 109 4.83 -11.08 -5.31
C PRO A 109 4.22 -11.36 -3.94
N PHE A 110 3.84 -10.31 -3.20
CA PHE A 110 3.17 -10.44 -1.90
C PHE A 110 1.78 -11.06 -2.06
N VAL A 111 0.98 -10.58 -3.02
CA VAL A 111 -0.36 -11.11 -3.32
C VAL A 111 -0.29 -12.61 -3.65
N ARG A 112 0.61 -13.00 -4.56
CA ARG A 112 0.81 -14.41 -4.94
C ARG A 112 1.22 -15.26 -3.75
N GLY A 113 2.16 -14.76 -2.94
CA GLY A 113 2.61 -15.45 -1.74
C GLY A 113 1.49 -15.66 -0.72
N ILE A 114 0.71 -14.62 -0.43
CA ILE A 114 -0.45 -14.69 0.48
C ILE A 114 -1.47 -15.72 -0.03
N MET A 115 -1.85 -15.62 -1.29
CA MET A 115 -2.86 -16.50 -1.88
C MET A 115 -2.39 -17.94 -2.03
N GLN A 116 -1.10 -18.16 -2.28
CA GLN A 116 -0.50 -19.50 -2.28
C GLN A 116 -0.62 -20.19 -0.91
N ARG A 117 -0.45 -19.42 0.18
CA ARG A 117 -0.65 -19.95 1.54
C ARG A 117 -2.12 -20.12 1.89
N GLY A 118 -2.99 -19.34 1.25
CA GLY A 118 -4.42 -19.30 1.52
C GLY A 118 -4.76 -18.55 2.79
N LEU A 119 -6.03 -18.22 2.93
CA LEU A 119 -6.56 -17.47 4.07
C LEU A 119 -7.26 -18.39 5.05
N GLN A 120 -7.12 -18.08 6.34
CA GLN A 120 -7.85 -18.70 7.45
C GLN A 120 -8.88 -17.70 7.97
N VAL A 121 -10.13 -18.13 8.07
CA VAL A 121 -11.21 -17.37 8.71
C VAL A 121 -11.05 -17.45 10.22
N LEU A 122 -11.19 -16.31 10.88
CA LEU A 122 -11.10 -16.16 12.34
C LEU A 122 -12.49 -15.93 12.94
N ASN A 123 -12.64 -16.26 14.22
CA ASN A 123 -13.92 -16.13 14.92
C ASN A 123 -14.11 -14.70 15.47
N ALA A 124 -14.10 -13.69 14.57
CA ALA A 124 -14.44 -12.30 14.88
C ALA A 124 -15.07 -11.65 13.65
N PRO A 125 -16.05 -10.74 13.80
CA PRO A 125 -16.62 -10.03 12.66
C PRO A 125 -15.60 -9.04 12.08
N VAL A 126 -15.67 -8.80 10.77
CA VAL A 126 -14.93 -7.69 10.15
C VAL A 126 -15.52 -6.39 10.65
N ARG A 127 -14.64 -5.45 11.01
CA ARG A 127 -14.99 -4.06 11.25
C ARG A 127 -14.44 -3.20 10.14
N ALA A 128 -15.13 -2.11 9.84
CA ALA A 128 -14.69 -1.14 8.84
C ALA A 128 -14.95 0.29 9.34
N PHE A 129 -14.21 1.24 8.82
CA PHE A 129 -14.48 2.65 8.98
C PHE A 129 -15.39 3.14 7.86
N GLU A 130 -16.61 3.51 8.21
CA GLU A 130 -17.55 4.14 7.27
C GLU A 130 -17.33 5.66 7.28
N VAL A 131 -17.15 6.23 6.10
CA VAL A 131 -16.99 7.68 5.92
C VAL A 131 -18.36 8.33 5.94
N MET A 132 -18.57 9.28 6.88
CA MET A 132 -19.85 9.93 7.11
C MET A 132 -19.89 11.37 6.58
N GLN A 133 -18.73 12.00 6.42
CA GLN A 133 -18.61 13.39 5.93
C GLN A 133 -17.40 13.50 5.00
N THR A 134 -17.51 14.41 4.04
CA THR A 134 -16.36 14.73 3.17
C THR A 134 -15.25 15.42 3.96
N VAL A 135 -14.05 14.87 3.86
CA VAL A 135 -12.82 15.46 4.40
C VAL A 135 -11.87 15.73 3.25
N THR A 136 -11.33 16.93 3.19
CA THR A 136 -10.41 17.36 2.12
C THR A 136 -9.14 17.95 2.71
N VAL A 137 -8.00 17.60 2.13
CA VAL A 137 -6.69 18.23 2.40
C VAL A 137 -6.04 18.61 1.09
N THR A 138 -5.31 19.72 1.10
CA THR A 138 -4.57 20.25 -0.04
C THR A 138 -3.18 20.69 0.40
N GLU A 139 -2.17 20.40 -0.40
CA GLU A 139 -0.79 20.84 -0.18
C GLU A 139 -0.07 20.97 -1.54
N GLY A 140 0.58 22.12 -1.83
CA GLY A 140 1.41 22.26 -3.03
C GLY A 140 0.70 22.03 -4.37
N GLY A 141 -0.60 22.29 -4.46
CA GLY A 141 -1.41 22.03 -5.68
C GLY A 141 -1.87 20.56 -5.82
N ALA A 142 -1.55 19.71 -4.85
CA ALA A 142 -2.12 18.36 -4.73
C ALA A 142 -3.34 18.36 -3.82
N THR A 143 -4.28 17.44 -4.04
CA THR A 143 -5.50 17.31 -3.24
C THR A 143 -5.77 15.85 -2.93
N ALA A 144 -6.17 15.56 -1.70
CA ALA A 144 -6.71 14.28 -1.30
C ALA A 144 -8.06 14.48 -0.59
N ILE A 145 -9.06 13.69 -0.99
CA ILE A 145 -10.43 13.78 -0.52
C ILE A 145 -10.90 12.40 -0.06
N LEU A 146 -11.62 12.35 1.03
CA LEU A 146 -12.34 11.16 1.49
C LEU A 146 -13.81 11.52 1.64
N GLU A 147 -14.69 10.77 0.95
CA GLU A 147 -16.12 11.04 0.85
C GLU A 147 -16.96 9.81 1.19
N PRO A 148 -18.23 9.99 1.62
CA PRO A 148 -19.16 8.89 1.80
C PRO A 148 -19.34 8.10 0.51
N ALA A 149 -19.31 6.76 0.61
CA ALA A 149 -19.65 5.84 -0.47
C ALA A 149 -20.10 4.49 0.12
N ASP A 150 -20.64 3.60 -0.72
CA ASP A 150 -21.17 2.29 -0.32
C ASP A 150 -20.12 1.16 -0.32
N THR A 151 -18.93 1.45 -0.80
CA THR A 151 -17.75 0.56 -0.84
C THR A 151 -16.48 1.38 -0.85
N MET A 152 -15.33 0.72 -0.74
CA MET A 152 -14.03 1.34 -1.02
C MET A 152 -13.91 1.66 -2.51
N HIS A 153 -13.74 2.94 -2.82
CA HIS A 153 -13.57 3.44 -4.19
C HIS A 153 -12.32 4.33 -4.22
N ILE A 154 -11.46 4.16 -5.21
CA ILE A 154 -10.29 5.01 -5.41
C ILE A 154 -10.38 5.65 -6.79
N ASP A 155 -10.38 6.98 -6.82
CA ASP A 155 -10.17 7.81 -8.00
C ASP A 155 -8.79 8.44 -7.90
N PHE A 156 -7.98 8.32 -8.94
CA PHE A 156 -6.64 8.91 -8.92
C PHE A 156 -6.36 9.66 -10.22
N HIS A 157 -5.77 10.84 -10.09
CA HIS A 157 -5.29 11.67 -11.19
C HIS A 157 -3.82 12.03 -10.95
N ILE A 158 -2.99 11.78 -11.94
CA ILE A 158 -1.58 12.18 -12.00
C ILE A 158 -1.35 13.13 -13.15
N ASP A 159 -0.37 14.00 -13.00
CA ASP A 159 0.00 15.01 -14.00
C ASP A 159 1.52 15.25 -13.91
N PHE A 160 2.24 14.74 -14.90
CA PHE A 160 3.70 14.83 -14.99
C PHE A 160 4.09 15.53 -16.28
N ASP A 161 5.16 16.32 -16.24
CA ASP A 161 5.71 17.03 -17.40
C ASP A 161 6.35 16.05 -18.41
N ASP A 162 6.82 14.89 -17.95
CA ASP A 162 7.37 13.84 -18.82
C ASP A 162 6.27 13.26 -19.70
N ALA A 163 6.35 13.46 -21.02
CA ALA A 163 5.31 13.09 -21.97
C ALA A 163 5.00 11.58 -21.98
N ALA A 164 5.97 10.73 -21.61
CA ALA A 164 5.77 9.30 -21.49
C ALA A 164 4.90 8.90 -20.27
N ILE A 165 4.68 9.80 -19.31
CA ILE A 165 3.72 9.65 -18.21
C ILE A 165 2.48 10.49 -18.50
N GLY A 166 2.66 11.82 -18.66
CA GLY A 166 1.62 12.80 -18.95
C GLY A 166 0.53 12.86 -17.89
N GLN A 167 -0.68 13.16 -18.35
CA GLN A 167 -1.88 13.16 -17.54
C GLN A 167 -2.57 11.80 -17.64
N GLN A 168 -2.80 11.16 -16.51
CA GLN A 168 -3.54 9.91 -16.42
C GLN A 168 -4.59 9.98 -15.32
N SER A 169 -5.72 9.37 -15.55
CA SER A 169 -6.80 9.25 -14.56
C SER A 169 -7.36 7.84 -14.58
N LYS A 170 -7.63 7.29 -13.39
CA LYS A 170 -8.27 5.99 -13.25
C LYS A 170 -9.21 6.01 -12.05
N SER A 171 -10.32 5.29 -12.21
CA SER A 171 -11.36 5.12 -11.20
C SER A 171 -11.61 3.63 -11.02
N LEU A 172 -11.60 3.13 -9.79
CA LEU A 172 -11.79 1.71 -9.50
C LEU A 172 -12.49 1.49 -8.16
N ARG A 173 -13.49 0.62 -8.17
CA ARG A 173 -14.06 0.04 -6.95
C ARG A 173 -13.14 -1.09 -6.49
N MET A 174 -12.82 -1.12 -5.19
CA MET A 174 -11.90 -2.09 -4.60
C MET A 174 -12.60 -3.38 -4.15
N ASP A 175 -13.77 -3.67 -4.66
CA ASP A 175 -14.51 -4.90 -4.38
C ASP A 175 -14.21 -6.02 -5.39
N ASN A 176 -14.69 -7.23 -5.12
CA ASN A 176 -14.66 -8.37 -6.01
C ASN A 176 -13.28 -8.69 -6.64
N GLY A 177 -12.21 -8.62 -5.85
CA GLY A 177 -10.86 -8.95 -6.31
C GLY A 177 -10.23 -7.96 -7.29
N SER A 178 -10.83 -6.79 -7.50
CA SER A 178 -10.38 -5.80 -8.49
C SER A 178 -8.95 -5.32 -8.26
N PHE A 179 -8.49 -5.21 -7.01
CA PHE A 179 -7.09 -4.89 -6.71
C PHE A 179 -6.11 -5.84 -7.38
N ALA A 180 -6.35 -7.14 -7.27
CA ALA A 180 -5.45 -8.13 -7.84
C ALA A 180 -5.48 -8.13 -9.37
N ARG A 181 -6.66 -7.97 -9.98
CA ARG A 181 -6.79 -7.94 -11.45
C ARG A 181 -6.22 -6.68 -12.08
N GLU A 182 -6.36 -5.54 -11.40
CA GLU A 182 -6.15 -4.23 -12.03
C GLU A 182 -4.91 -3.49 -11.56
N LEU A 183 -4.44 -3.74 -10.33
CA LEU A 183 -3.43 -2.88 -9.73
C LEU A 183 -2.19 -3.60 -9.24
N CYS A 184 -2.31 -4.84 -8.72
CA CYS A 184 -1.28 -5.45 -7.89
C CYS A 184 0.08 -5.65 -8.59
N ASP A 185 0.11 -5.75 -9.92
CA ASP A 185 1.31 -5.93 -10.72
C ASP A 185 1.93 -4.63 -11.25
N SER A 186 1.33 -3.47 -10.94
CA SER A 186 1.83 -2.17 -11.39
C SER A 186 3.06 -1.78 -10.57
N ARG A 187 4.18 -1.52 -11.26
CA ARG A 187 5.49 -1.25 -10.64
C ARG A 187 5.65 0.20 -10.23
N THR A 188 6.42 0.42 -9.18
CA THR A 188 6.89 1.75 -8.80
C THR A 188 7.68 2.39 -9.94
N PHE A 189 7.65 3.72 -10.00
CA PHE A 189 8.29 4.46 -11.08
C PHE A 189 8.94 5.74 -10.57
N CYS A 190 9.91 6.23 -11.34
CA CYS A 190 10.54 7.51 -11.10
C CYS A 190 10.92 8.18 -12.43
N ARG A 191 11.21 9.47 -12.37
CA ARG A 191 11.77 10.23 -13.47
C ARG A 191 13.30 10.14 -13.42
N LEU A 192 13.95 10.01 -14.56
CA LEU A 192 15.42 10.00 -14.61
C LEU A 192 16.03 11.26 -13.99
N ALA A 193 15.39 12.41 -14.21
CA ALA A 193 15.80 13.69 -13.60
C ALA A 193 15.87 13.65 -12.06
N ASP A 194 15.05 12.80 -11.42
CA ASP A 194 15.00 12.70 -9.95
C ASP A 194 16.01 11.65 -9.42
N VAL A 195 16.49 10.72 -10.27
CA VAL A 195 17.36 9.61 -9.84
C VAL A 195 18.69 10.10 -9.26
N GLU A 196 19.33 11.08 -9.90
CA GLU A 196 20.61 11.62 -9.42
C GLU A 196 20.45 12.34 -8.08
N MET A 197 19.38 13.12 -7.93
CA MET A 197 19.04 13.80 -6.67
C MET A 197 18.73 12.78 -5.57
N MET A 198 17.97 11.73 -5.87
CA MET A 198 17.70 10.65 -4.92
C MET A 198 18.98 9.98 -4.44
N LYS A 199 19.87 9.59 -5.38
CA LYS A 199 21.15 8.97 -5.06
C LYS A 199 22.08 9.87 -4.24
N ALA A 200 22.14 11.16 -4.56
CA ALA A 200 22.91 12.14 -3.80
C ALA A 200 22.43 12.28 -2.34
N ASN A 201 21.14 11.99 -2.09
CA ASN A 201 20.53 11.97 -0.76
C ASN A 201 20.48 10.57 -0.12
N GLY A 202 21.19 9.58 -0.67
CA GLY A 202 21.21 8.21 -0.14
C GLY A 202 19.93 7.44 -0.35
N LEU A 203 19.11 7.81 -1.36
CA LEU A 203 17.84 7.18 -1.70
C LEU A 203 17.91 6.51 -3.08
N GLY A 204 17.01 5.57 -3.34
CA GLY A 204 16.93 4.86 -4.62
C GLY A 204 18.13 3.95 -4.90
N LEU A 205 18.91 3.58 -3.88
CA LEU A 205 20.15 2.80 -4.02
C LEU A 205 19.90 1.34 -4.45
N GLY A 206 18.71 0.81 -4.17
CA GLY A 206 18.29 -0.53 -4.56
C GLY A 206 17.47 -0.57 -5.85
N GLY A 207 17.14 0.59 -6.42
CA GLY A 207 16.38 0.69 -7.66
C GLY A 207 17.18 0.19 -8.86
N THR A 208 16.61 -0.72 -9.64
CA THR A 208 17.17 -1.25 -10.87
C THR A 208 16.13 -1.08 -11.98
N PRO A 209 16.38 -0.20 -12.97
CA PRO A 209 15.44 0.01 -14.07
C PRO A 209 15.11 -1.29 -14.78
N GLY A 210 13.81 -1.56 -14.94
CA GLY A 210 13.31 -2.77 -15.60
C GLY A 210 13.19 -4.02 -14.72
N GLU A 211 13.89 -4.08 -13.58
CA GLU A 211 13.74 -5.18 -12.62
C GLU A 211 12.68 -4.84 -11.56
N ASN A 212 12.84 -3.68 -10.88
CA ASN A 212 11.99 -3.31 -9.74
C ASN A 212 11.52 -1.84 -9.75
N ALA A 213 11.78 -1.11 -10.82
CA ALA A 213 11.29 0.25 -11.03
C ALA A 213 11.18 0.56 -12.52
N VAL A 214 10.16 1.32 -12.89
CA VAL A 214 10.05 1.91 -14.22
C VAL A 214 10.67 3.30 -14.18
N VAL A 215 11.59 3.59 -15.11
CA VAL A 215 12.23 4.91 -15.21
C VAL A 215 11.78 5.61 -16.49
N PHE A 216 11.37 6.86 -16.34
CA PHE A 216 10.93 7.72 -17.43
C PHE A 216 11.94 8.84 -17.68
N ASP A 217 12.16 9.18 -18.97
CA ASP A 217 13.02 10.28 -19.41
C ASP A 217 12.32 11.05 -20.55
N GLY A 218 11.61 12.11 -20.19
CA GLY A 218 10.83 12.90 -21.13
C GLY A 218 9.76 12.07 -21.86
N ASP A 219 9.98 11.76 -23.11
CA ASP A 219 9.10 10.95 -23.96
C ASP A 219 9.46 9.45 -24.00
N LYS A 220 10.49 9.03 -23.25
CA LYS A 220 11.02 7.67 -23.27
C LYS A 220 10.73 6.89 -22.00
N ILE A 221 10.55 5.59 -22.17
CA ILE A 221 10.45 4.60 -21.09
C ILE A 221 11.77 3.80 -21.09
N LEU A 222 12.58 4.00 -20.04
CA LEU A 222 13.89 3.35 -19.89
C LEU A 222 13.78 2.00 -19.17
N CYS A 223 12.78 1.22 -19.53
CA CYS A 223 12.51 -0.07 -18.92
C CYS A 223 12.53 -1.15 -20.01
N PRO A 224 13.47 -2.11 -19.99
CA PRO A 224 13.43 -3.26 -20.88
C PRO A 224 12.08 -3.98 -20.77
N GLY A 225 11.43 -4.24 -21.90
CA GLY A 225 10.08 -4.83 -21.95
C GLY A 225 8.93 -3.82 -21.81
N GLY A 226 9.22 -2.54 -21.56
CA GLY A 226 8.19 -1.48 -21.49
C GLY A 226 7.32 -1.54 -20.23
N LEU A 227 6.09 -1.05 -20.35
CA LEU A 227 5.08 -1.04 -19.30
C LEU A 227 4.27 -2.34 -19.29
N ARG A 228 3.85 -2.78 -18.12
CA ARG A 228 2.89 -3.89 -17.95
C ARG A 228 1.48 -3.47 -18.35
N HIS A 229 1.13 -2.21 -18.12
CA HIS A 229 -0.12 -1.56 -18.52
C HIS A 229 0.19 -0.21 -19.12
N SER A 230 -0.54 0.22 -20.15
CA SER A 230 -0.34 1.56 -20.76
C SER A 230 -0.52 2.71 -19.75
N ASP A 231 -1.31 2.48 -18.70
CA ASP A 231 -1.59 3.39 -17.60
C ASP A 231 -0.93 2.93 -16.27
N GLU A 232 0.21 2.20 -16.36
CA GLU A 232 0.90 1.64 -15.18
C GLU A 232 1.22 2.69 -14.10
N PRO A 233 1.65 3.93 -14.43
CA PRO A 233 1.92 4.94 -13.43
C PRO A 233 0.71 5.29 -12.55
N VAL A 234 -0.47 5.54 -13.10
CA VAL A 234 -1.65 5.86 -12.30
C VAL A 234 -2.15 4.64 -11.53
N ARG A 235 -2.02 3.42 -12.09
CA ARG A 235 -2.35 2.18 -11.38
C ARG A 235 -1.47 1.99 -10.16
N HIS A 236 -0.17 2.26 -10.29
CA HIS A 236 0.76 2.19 -9.16
C HIS A 236 0.39 3.20 -8.08
N LYS A 237 0.06 4.44 -8.45
CA LYS A 237 -0.40 5.43 -7.46
C LYS A 237 -1.69 5.03 -6.73
N MET A 238 -2.58 4.27 -7.39
CA MET A 238 -3.76 3.70 -6.73
C MET A 238 -3.40 2.54 -5.79
N LEU A 239 -2.42 1.71 -6.17
CA LEU A 239 -1.85 0.66 -5.32
C LEU A 239 -1.29 1.28 -4.02
N ASP A 240 -0.43 2.30 -4.16
CA ASP A 240 0.13 3.06 -3.04
C ASP A 240 -0.97 3.61 -2.13
N ALA A 241 -1.99 4.25 -2.73
CA ALA A 241 -3.10 4.83 -1.98
C ALA A 241 -3.88 3.77 -1.18
N LEU A 242 -4.10 2.56 -1.74
CA LEU A 242 -4.74 1.47 -1.00
C LEU A 242 -3.88 1.04 0.21
N GLY A 243 -2.57 0.93 0.03
CA GLY A 243 -1.65 0.58 1.11
C GLY A 243 -1.59 1.64 2.21
N ASP A 244 -1.52 2.91 1.83
CA ASP A 244 -1.54 4.04 2.76
C ASP A 244 -2.87 4.12 3.54
N LEU A 245 -3.99 3.91 2.86
CA LEU A 245 -5.32 3.91 3.47
C LEU A 245 -5.55 2.70 4.38
N ALA A 246 -4.89 1.57 4.12
CA ALA A 246 -4.94 0.40 5.01
C ALA A 246 -4.34 0.69 6.40
N LEU A 247 -3.48 1.71 6.51
CA LEU A 247 -2.97 2.21 7.79
C LEU A 247 -4.07 2.87 8.67
N ALA A 248 -5.28 3.04 8.17
CA ALA A 248 -6.42 3.35 9.03
C ALA A 248 -6.61 2.32 10.17
N GLY A 249 -6.10 1.08 9.97
CA GLY A 249 -6.20 -0.02 10.93
C GLY A 249 -7.43 -0.91 10.75
N ALA A 250 -8.31 -0.54 9.83
CA ALA A 250 -9.44 -1.35 9.34
C ALA A 250 -9.80 -0.91 7.91
N PRO A 251 -10.49 -1.74 7.11
CA PRO A 251 -11.00 -1.34 5.81
C PRO A 251 -11.84 -0.07 5.88
N ILE A 252 -11.76 0.75 4.83
CA ILE A 252 -12.56 1.97 4.71
C ILE A 252 -13.73 1.70 3.75
N ILE A 253 -14.94 2.11 4.13
CA ILE A 253 -16.13 2.22 3.28
C ILE A 253 -16.29 3.69 2.96
N GLY A 254 -15.86 4.08 1.76
CA GLY A 254 -15.80 5.47 1.33
C GLY A 254 -15.08 5.61 -0.01
N ARG A 255 -15.17 6.77 -0.60
CA ARG A 255 -14.45 7.15 -1.82
C ARG A 255 -13.23 7.98 -1.47
N TYR A 256 -12.07 7.55 -1.90
CA TYR A 256 -10.84 8.34 -1.90
C TYR A 256 -10.60 8.93 -3.29
N THR A 257 -10.34 10.23 -3.36
CA THR A 257 -9.91 10.90 -4.58
C THR A 257 -8.53 11.54 -4.36
N GLY A 258 -7.54 11.10 -5.12
CA GLY A 258 -6.19 11.66 -5.13
C GLY A 258 -5.91 12.42 -6.42
N VAL A 259 -5.67 13.74 -6.32
CA VAL A 259 -5.21 14.56 -7.44
C VAL A 259 -3.77 14.96 -7.15
N ARG A 260 -2.82 14.39 -7.91
CA ARG A 260 -1.37 14.57 -7.70
C ARG A 260 -0.92 14.25 -6.26
N ALA A 261 -1.71 13.45 -5.54
CA ALA A 261 -1.47 13.09 -4.15
C ALA A 261 -0.31 12.10 -4.01
N GLY A 262 0.33 12.14 -2.86
CA GLY A 262 1.37 11.18 -2.45
C GLY A 262 1.13 10.71 -1.03
N HIS A 263 2.00 9.84 -0.52
CA HIS A 263 1.89 9.17 0.78
C HIS A 263 1.65 10.16 1.95
N SER A 264 2.43 11.23 2.02
CA SER A 264 2.30 12.23 3.08
C SER A 264 0.93 12.92 3.08
N LEU A 265 0.37 13.20 1.89
CA LEU A 265 -0.94 13.84 1.80
C LEU A 265 -2.06 12.88 2.15
N THR A 266 -1.96 11.60 1.75
CA THR A 266 -2.89 10.55 2.13
C THR A 266 -2.89 10.34 3.65
N ASN A 267 -1.72 10.33 4.30
CA ASN A 267 -1.64 10.27 5.75
C ASN A 267 -2.21 11.52 6.43
N THR A 268 -1.95 12.71 5.89
CA THR A 268 -2.55 13.97 6.38
C THR A 268 -4.08 13.92 6.30
N LEU A 269 -4.63 13.34 5.22
CA LEU A 269 -6.07 13.13 5.08
C LEU A 269 -6.62 12.20 6.18
N LEU A 270 -5.96 11.04 6.43
CA LEU A 270 -6.36 10.13 7.49
C LEU A 270 -6.34 10.83 8.86
N ARG A 271 -5.24 11.54 9.19
CA ARG A 271 -5.14 12.32 10.45
C ARG A 271 -6.29 13.32 10.58
N ARG A 272 -6.62 14.02 9.50
CA ARG A 272 -7.74 14.98 9.49
C ARG A 272 -9.07 14.27 9.67
N ALA A 273 -9.30 13.15 8.98
CA ALA A 273 -10.54 12.40 9.07
C ALA A 273 -10.77 11.86 10.50
N PHE A 274 -9.74 11.29 11.14
CA PHE A 274 -9.82 10.81 12.52
C PHE A 274 -9.95 11.94 13.54
N ALA A 275 -9.41 13.13 13.26
CA ALA A 275 -9.55 14.30 14.13
C ALA A 275 -10.87 15.07 13.96
N THR A 276 -11.63 14.83 12.88
CA THR A 276 -12.90 15.52 12.61
C THR A 276 -14.06 14.75 13.25
N PRO A 277 -14.75 15.33 14.25
CA PRO A 277 -15.86 14.66 14.92
C PRO A 277 -16.95 14.23 13.93
N GLY A 278 -17.32 12.95 13.97
CA GLY A 278 -18.37 12.40 13.14
C GLY A 278 -18.02 12.22 11.65
N ALA A 279 -16.76 12.47 11.23
CA ALA A 279 -16.36 12.25 9.84
C ALA A 279 -16.24 10.77 9.47
N ILE A 280 -15.84 9.94 10.42
CA ILE A 280 -15.77 8.48 10.26
C ILE A 280 -16.39 7.77 11.46
N ARG A 281 -16.93 6.60 11.19
CA ARG A 281 -17.58 5.75 12.19
C ARG A 281 -17.11 4.31 12.04
N MET A 282 -16.74 3.66 13.15
CA MET A 282 -16.49 2.21 13.14
C MET A 282 -17.82 1.47 13.07
N VAL A 283 -17.94 0.53 12.14
CA VAL A 283 -19.10 -0.34 11.97
C VAL A 283 -18.67 -1.80 11.95
N VAL A 284 -19.54 -2.67 12.46
CA VAL A 284 -19.41 -4.13 12.28
C VAL A 284 -20.08 -4.47 10.95
N CYS A 285 -19.33 -5.08 10.05
CA CYS A 285 -19.83 -5.41 8.73
C CYS A 285 -20.76 -6.61 8.79
N ASP A 286 -21.97 -6.45 8.27
CA ASP A 286 -22.82 -7.57 7.90
C ASP A 286 -22.28 -8.30 6.65
N ALA A 287 -22.96 -9.36 6.21
CA ALA A 287 -22.53 -10.14 5.05
C ALA A 287 -22.49 -9.32 3.76
N GLY A 288 -23.46 -8.40 3.56
CA GLY A 288 -23.54 -7.55 2.38
C GLY A 288 -22.41 -6.50 2.35
N MET A 289 -22.12 -5.89 3.48
CA MET A 289 -20.98 -4.97 3.62
C MET A 289 -19.65 -5.66 3.42
N ALA A 290 -19.47 -6.85 4.02
CA ALA A 290 -18.23 -7.62 3.91
C ALA A 290 -17.91 -8.01 2.44
N GLN A 291 -18.92 -8.25 1.62
CA GLN A 291 -18.77 -8.56 0.20
C GLN A 291 -18.27 -7.37 -0.64
N LYS A 292 -18.39 -6.17 -0.11
CA LYS A 292 -17.97 -4.92 -0.78
C LYS A 292 -16.58 -4.44 -0.34
N LEU A 293 -15.91 -5.19 0.53
CA LEU A 293 -14.57 -4.83 1.01
C LEU A 293 -13.47 -5.36 0.06
N PRO A 294 -12.29 -4.73 0.03
CA PRO A 294 -11.12 -5.26 -0.66
C PRO A 294 -10.81 -6.71 -0.22
N GLY A 295 -10.38 -7.52 -1.16
CA GLY A 295 -10.05 -8.93 -0.95
C GLY A 295 -11.22 -9.92 -1.00
N TYR A 296 -12.48 -9.45 -0.92
CA TYR A 296 -13.61 -10.33 -1.15
C TYR A 296 -13.70 -10.71 -2.64
N GLY A 297 -13.97 -12.00 -2.92
CA GLY A 297 -14.10 -12.49 -4.29
C GLY A 297 -12.77 -12.67 -5.04
N LEU A 298 -11.63 -12.49 -4.38
CA LEU A 298 -10.33 -12.71 -5.00
C LEU A 298 -10.13 -14.19 -5.36
N VAL A 299 -9.79 -14.45 -6.62
CA VAL A 299 -9.54 -15.79 -7.16
C VAL A 299 -8.09 -15.89 -7.63
N TRP A 300 -7.44 -17.02 -7.34
CA TRP A 300 -6.03 -17.25 -7.69
C TRP A 300 -5.71 -17.04 -9.18
N ASP A 301 -6.60 -17.54 -10.07
CA ASP A 301 -6.38 -17.49 -11.51
C ASP A 301 -6.50 -16.08 -12.11
N GLU A 302 -7.02 -15.12 -11.34
CA GLU A 302 -7.14 -13.72 -11.73
C GLU A 302 -5.90 -12.89 -11.37
N ILE A 303 -4.95 -13.45 -10.61
CA ILE A 303 -3.72 -12.75 -10.24
C ILE A 303 -2.76 -12.75 -11.43
N PRO A 304 -2.29 -11.58 -11.90
CA PRO A 304 -1.38 -11.49 -13.04
C PRO A 304 -0.15 -12.38 -12.88
N GLN A 305 0.22 -13.02 -13.98
CA GLN A 305 1.50 -13.72 -14.08
C GLN A 305 2.51 -12.73 -14.65
N VAL A 306 3.44 -12.30 -13.81
CA VAL A 306 4.54 -11.44 -14.23
C VAL A 306 5.76 -12.31 -14.51
N ALA A 307 6.46 -11.99 -15.59
CA ALA A 307 7.67 -12.70 -16.04
C ALA A 307 8.86 -12.35 -15.16
#